data_6be934e67ffb7f839ba49f1aca02b557
#
_entry.id   6be934e67ffb7f839ba49f1aca02b557
#
_cell.length_a   1.000
_cell.length_b   1.000
_cell.length_c   1.000
_cell.angle_alpha   90.00
_cell.angle_beta   90.00
_cell.angle_gamma   90.00
#
_symmetry.space_group_name_H-M   'P 1'
#
loop_
_entity.id
_entity.type
_entity.pdbx_description
1 polymer ?
#
loop_
_entity_poly.entity_id
_entity_poly.type
_entity_poly.pdbx_seq_one_letter_code
_entity_poly.pdbx_strand_id
1 'polypeptide(L)'
;MNRTERLYAIVEMLRRRSPRPTRAAELAERFEVSVRTIERDLLALQEAGVPIWAQPGPGGGYGVEAEGTLPPLNFTPAEAVAIAVALARSGPMP
;
A
#
# COMPACT_ATOMS: atom_id res chain seq x y z
N MET A 1 -16.07 1.51 -2.97
CA MET A 1 -14.94 0.82 -2.33
C MET A 1 -14.76 1.37 -0.91
N ASN A 2 -14.74 0.50 0.07
CA ASN A 2 -14.54 0.94 1.45
C ASN A 2 -13.04 1.08 1.77
N ARG A 3 -12.74 1.57 2.98
CA ARG A 3 -11.35 1.82 3.37
C ARG A 3 -10.50 0.55 3.34
N THR A 4 -11.04 -0.56 3.86
CA THR A 4 -10.31 -1.82 3.90
C THR A 4 -9.93 -2.28 2.50
N GLU A 5 -10.87 -2.23 1.58
CA GLU A 5 -10.61 -2.59 0.20
C GLU A 5 -9.59 -1.66 -0.45
N ARG A 6 -9.66 -0.38 -0.10
CA ARG A 6 -8.73 0.60 -0.65
C ARG A 6 -7.30 0.36 -0.14
N LEU A 7 -7.14 0.11 1.15
CA LEU A 7 -5.82 -0.20 1.72
C LEU A 7 -5.23 -1.43 1.05
N TYR A 8 -6.03 -2.47 0.89
CA TYR A 8 -5.64 -3.69 0.19
C TYR A 8 -5.17 -3.36 -1.23
N ALA A 9 -5.98 -2.60 -1.97
CA ALA A 9 -5.69 -2.29 -3.37
C ALA A 9 -4.45 -1.41 -3.52
N ILE A 10 -4.23 -0.50 -2.58
CA ILE A 10 -3.02 0.33 -2.60
C ILE A 10 -1.78 -0.54 -2.47
N VAL A 11 -1.74 -1.43 -1.49
CA VAL A 11 -0.58 -2.31 -1.29
C VAL A 11 -0.34 -3.16 -2.53
N GLU A 12 -1.40 -3.73 -3.09
CA GLU A 12 -1.28 -4.58 -4.28
C GLU A 12 -0.73 -3.79 -5.46
N MET A 13 -1.23 -2.57 -5.67
CA MET A 13 -0.77 -1.72 -6.76
C MET A 13 0.70 -1.34 -6.60
N LEU A 14 1.11 -0.98 -5.39
CA LEU A 14 2.50 -0.64 -5.13
C LEU A 14 3.42 -1.85 -5.36
N ARG A 15 2.98 -3.03 -4.96
CA ARG A 15 3.77 -4.24 -5.19
C ARG A 15 3.95 -4.54 -6.66
N ARG A 16 2.88 -4.41 -7.43
CA ARG A 16 2.94 -4.69 -8.87
C ARG A 16 3.90 -3.77 -9.60
N ARG A 17 4.01 -2.55 -9.13
CA ARG A 17 4.87 -1.55 -9.76
C ARG A 17 6.29 -1.53 -9.21
N SER A 18 6.52 -2.21 -8.09
CA SER A 18 7.84 -2.25 -7.49
C SER A 18 8.90 -2.65 -8.52
N PRO A 19 10.07 -2.01 -8.57
CA PRO A 19 10.54 -0.96 -7.67
C PRO A 19 10.18 0.47 -8.09
N ARG A 20 9.32 0.64 -9.10
CA ARG A 20 8.94 1.98 -9.55
C ARG A 20 7.99 2.62 -8.53
N PRO A 21 8.21 3.90 -8.20
CA PRO A 21 7.30 4.59 -7.30
C PRO A 21 5.98 4.93 -7.98
N THR A 22 4.93 5.04 -7.18
CA THR A 22 3.61 5.48 -7.65
C THR A 22 3.26 6.75 -6.89
N ARG A 23 2.83 7.77 -7.61
CA ARG A 23 2.52 9.05 -7.01
C ARG A 23 1.18 8.99 -6.27
N ALA A 24 1.09 9.71 -5.16
CA ALA A 24 -0.16 9.78 -4.42
C ALA A 24 -1.31 10.31 -5.28
N ALA A 25 -1.02 11.26 -6.16
CA ALA A 25 -2.03 11.80 -7.06
C ALA A 25 -2.60 10.73 -7.99
N GLU A 26 -1.77 9.81 -8.44
CA GLU A 26 -2.22 8.73 -9.31
C GLU A 26 -3.11 7.76 -8.53
N LEU A 27 -2.74 7.45 -7.30
CA LEU A 27 -3.56 6.60 -6.44
C LEU A 27 -4.91 7.28 -6.15
N ALA A 28 -4.87 8.58 -5.90
CA ALA A 28 -6.09 9.35 -5.63
C ALA A 28 -7.05 9.30 -6.82
N GLU A 29 -6.52 9.46 -8.01
CA GLU A 29 -7.32 9.38 -9.23
C GLU A 29 -7.86 7.98 -9.44
N ARG A 30 -7.03 6.98 -9.25
CA ARG A 30 -7.42 5.58 -9.44
C ARG A 30 -8.55 5.18 -8.51
N PHE A 31 -8.51 5.60 -7.26
CA PHE A 31 -9.50 5.21 -6.27
C PHE A 31 -10.58 6.26 -6.03
N GLU A 32 -10.55 7.34 -6.80
CA GLU A 32 -11.56 8.40 -6.74
C GLU A 32 -11.71 8.99 -5.34
N VAL A 33 -10.58 9.25 -4.72
CA VAL A 33 -10.50 9.92 -3.42
C VAL A 33 -9.50 11.07 -3.52
N SER A 34 -9.44 11.89 -2.48
CA SER A 34 -8.49 12.99 -2.46
C SER A 34 -7.06 12.49 -2.22
N VAL A 35 -6.09 13.30 -2.63
CA VAL A 35 -4.68 13.03 -2.33
C VAL A 35 -4.49 12.92 -0.81
N ARG A 36 -5.19 13.78 -0.06
CA ARG A 36 -5.11 13.75 1.40
C ARG A 36 -5.57 12.41 1.97
N THR A 37 -6.62 11.83 1.40
CA THR A 37 -7.08 10.51 1.84
C THR A 37 -6.03 9.46 1.56
N ILE A 38 -5.39 9.51 0.38
CA ILE A 38 -4.32 8.57 0.04
C ILE A 38 -3.14 8.74 0.99
N GLU A 39 -2.75 9.97 1.30
CA GLU A 39 -1.64 10.20 2.21
C GLU A 39 -1.93 9.66 3.60
N ARG A 40 -3.16 9.78 4.07
CA ARG A 40 -3.57 9.19 5.34
C ARG A 40 -3.54 7.66 5.27
N ASP A 41 -3.98 7.10 4.15
CA ASP A 41 -3.96 5.65 3.97
C ASP A 41 -2.54 5.12 3.98
N LEU A 42 -1.63 5.79 3.28
CA LEU A 42 -0.23 5.39 3.23
C LEU A 42 0.41 5.48 4.63
N LEU A 43 0.10 6.54 5.36
CA LEU A 43 0.59 6.69 6.72
C LEU A 43 0.06 5.58 7.63
N ALA A 44 -1.22 5.26 7.51
CA ALA A 44 -1.81 4.18 8.29
C ALA A 44 -1.14 2.84 7.99
N LEU A 45 -0.84 2.59 6.71
CA LEU A 45 -0.13 1.37 6.32
C LEU A 45 1.27 1.34 6.92
N GLN A 46 1.99 2.46 6.88
CA GLN A 46 3.32 2.54 7.48
C GLN A 46 3.27 2.31 8.99
N GLU A 47 2.32 2.94 9.65
CA GLU A 47 2.18 2.81 11.11
C GLU A 47 1.82 1.38 11.51
N ALA A 48 1.14 0.67 10.63
CA ALA A 48 0.80 -0.73 10.88
C ALA A 48 1.95 -1.68 10.58
N GLY A 49 3.04 -1.17 10.03
CA GLY A 49 4.23 -1.97 9.78
C GLY A 49 4.38 -2.46 8.34
N VAL A 50 3.53 -2.02 7.43
CA VAL A 50 3.72 -2.33 6.01
C VAL A 50 4.95 -1.55 5.54
N PRO A 51 5.92 -2.21 4.90
CA PRO A 51 7.19 -1.56 4.52
C PRO A 51 7.03 -0.66 3.29
N ILE A 52 6.33 0.45 3.48
CA ILE A 52 6.15 1.45 2.44
C ILE A 52 7.27 2.46 2.53
N TRP A 53 7.90 2.72 1.38
CA TRP A 53 8.91 3.75 1.27
C TRP A 53 8.39 4.90 0.43
N ALA A 54 9.00 6.06 0.62
CA ALA A 54 8.66 7.27 -0.12
C ALA A 54 9.92 7.81 -0.77
N GLN A 55 9.79 8.23 -2.03
CA GLN A 55 10.86 8.87 -2.76
C GLN A 55 10.39 10.27 -3.15
N PRO A 56 11.01 11.32 -2.62
CA PRO A 56 10.60 12.69 -2.93
C PRO A 56 11.07 13.13 -4.30
N GLY A 57 10.51 14.24 -4.77
CA GLY A 57 10.98 14.92 -5.98
C GLY A 57 10.31 14.44 -7.25
N PRO A 58 10.74 15.02 -8.39
CA PRO A 58 10.20 14.62 -9.71
C PRO A 58 10.50 13.15 -9.97
N GLY A 59 9.51 12.44 -10.47
CA GLY A 59 9.64 11.01 -10.69
C GLY A 59 9.52 10.18 -9.42
N GLY A 60 9.28 10.81 -8.29
CA GLY A 60 9.14 10.11 -7.02
C GLY A 60 7.73 9.60 -6.78
N GLY A 61 7.48 9.19 -5.56
CA GLY A 61 6.20 8.64 -5.15
C GLY A 61 6.38 7.63 -4.03
N TYR A 62 5.54 6.64 -4.00
CA TYR A 62 5.52 5.63 -2.93
C TYR A 62 5.68 4.26 -3.52
N GLY A 63 6.29 3.38 -2.76
CA GLY A 63 6.41 1.98 -3.12
C GLY A 63 6.37 1.11 -1.88
N VAL A 64 6.35 -0.19 -2.09
CA VAL A 64 6.40 -1.14 -1.00
C VAL A 64 7.58 -2.07 -1.25
N GLU A 65 8.26 -2.44 -0.15
CA GLU A 65 9.36 -3.39 -0.24
C GLU A 65 8.81 -4.71 -0.75
N ALA A 66 9.37 -5.20 -1.86
CA ALA A 66 8.87 -6.41 -2.50
C ALA A 66 9.19 -7.66 -1.70
N GLU A 67 10.26 -7.60 -0.94
CA GLU A 67 10.69 -8.73 -0.12
C GLU A 67 10.69 -8.32 1.33
N GLY A 68 10.29 -9.22 2.17
CA GLY A 68 10.29 -8.96 3.59
C GLY A 68 9.11 -9.58 4.28
N THR A 69 9.26 -9.76 5.57
CA THR A 69 8.21 -10.25 6.43
C THR A 69 7.41 -9.07 6.94
N LEU A 70 6.10 -9.17 6.86
CA LEU A 70 5.26 -8.14 7.44
C LEU A 70 5.37 -8.21 8.95
N PRO A 71 5.67 -7.08 9.61
CA PRO A 71 5.63 -7.02 11.06
C PRO A 71 4.18 -7.11 11.55
N PRO A 72 3.97 -7.27 12.86
CA PRO A 72 2.62 -7.24 13.42
C PRO A 72 1.90 -5.97 13.00
N LEU A 73 0.64 -6.12 12.61
CA LEU A 73 -0.14 -5.01 12.07
C LEU A 73 -1.08 -4.46 13.13
N ASN A 74 -1.20 -3.13 13.15
CA ASN A 74 -2.15 -2.43 14.01
C ASN A 74 -3.45 -2.15 13.28
N PHE A 75 -3.92 -3.15 12.55
CA PHE A 75 -5.18 -3.09 11.83
C PHE A 75 -6.22 -3.93 12.54
N THR A 76 -7.47 -3.70 12.21
CA THR A 76 -8.51 -4.63 12.61
C THR A 76 -8.22 -5.99 11.99
N PRO A 77 -8.77 -7.08 12.57
CA PRO A 77 -8.54 -8.40 11.97
C PRO A 77 -8.92 -8.47 10.49
N ALA A 78 -10.00 -7.82 10.09
CA ALA A 78 -10.44 -7.84 8.69
C ALA A 78 -9.43 -7.11 7.80
N GLU A 79 -8.91 -5.96 8.25
CA GLU A 79 -7.92 -5.21 7.50
C GLU A 79 -6.61 -5.97 7.37
N ALA A 80 -6.18 -6.61 8.45
CA ALA A 80 -4.95 -7.40 8.45
C ALA A 80 -5.05 -8.57 7.48
N VAL A 81 -6.19 -9.26 7.48
CA VAL A 81 -6.41 -10.39 6.57
C VAL A 81 -6.40 -9.90 5.12
N ALA A 82 -7.07 -8.78 4.83
CA ALA A 82 -7.13 -8.24 3.49
C ALA A 82 -5.72 -7.90 2.95
N ILE A 83 -4.90 -7.27 3.78
CA ILE A 83 -3.54 -6.89 3.39
C ILE A 83 -2.67 -8.13 3.22
N ALA A 84 -2.78 -9.10 4.12
CA ALA A 84 -2.03 -10.34 4.04
C ALA A 84 -2.39 -11.11 2.76
N VAL A 85 -3.67 -11.16 2.42
CA VAL A 85 -4.11 -11.81 1.18
C VAL A 85 -3.55 -11.10 -0.04
N ALA A 86 -3.55 -9.77 -0.04
CA ALA A 86 -3.00 -8.99 -1.14
C ALA A 86 -1.53 -9.32 -1.37
N LEU A 87 -0.75 -9.36 -0.28
CA LEU A 87 0.67 -9.63 -0.37
C LEU A 87 0.94 -11.07 -0.81
N ALA A 88 0.17 -12.01 -0.33
CA ALA A 88 0.32 -13.42 -0.70
C ALA A 88 0.00 -13.64 -2.18
N ARG A 89 -1.04 -12.98 -2.68
CA ARG A 89 -1.44 -13.13 -4.08
C ARG A 89 -0.49 -12.45 -5.05
N SER A 90 0.24 -11.45 -4.58
CA SER A 90 1.17 -10.71 -5.43
C SER A 90 2.55 -11.36 -5.52
N GLY A 91 2.90 -12.21 -4.56
CA GLY A 91 4.18 -12.84 -4.50
C GLY A 91 4.17 -14.26 -5.04
N PRO A 92 5.35 -14.81 -5.34
CA PRO A 92 5.44 -16.22 -5.69
C PRO A 92 5.10 -17.05 -4.48
N MET A 93 4.39 -18.14 -4.71
CA MET A 93 4.09 -19.08 -3.64
C MET A 93 5.28 -19.97 -3.44
N PRO A 94 5.69 -20.16 -2.20
CA PRO A 94 6.78 -21.10 -1.90
C PRO A 94 6.38 -22.51 -2.26
#